data_ca0f241129a55ed1af94e5d2c90dbfe7
#
_entry.id   ca0f241129a55ed1af94e5d2c90dbfe7
#
_cell.length_a   1.000
_cell.length_b   1.000
_cell.length_c   1.000
_cell.angle_alpha   90.00
_cell.angle_beta   90.00
_cell.angle_gamma   90.00
#
_symmetry.space_group_name_H-M   'P 1'
#
loop_
_entity.id
_entity.type
_entity.pdbx_description
1 polymer ?
#
loop_
_entity_poly.entity_id
_entity_poly.type
_entity_poly.pdbx_seq_one_letter_code
_entity_poly.pdbx_strand_id
1 'polypeptide(L)'
;MKKSYKLYYAIVGVAAILGIVFIADKIKNKSKSKGKGFRKNLAKIAEKEYADWNFGNTKETSISMYQRLADYWKSVGWGTSSWTPSSVPWSAAFISFVLKKSGAGNGFKSSSSHSKYIRDAVINRKSNNSNPFKAYKINEKKVEVGDLVCYARQSGVGYDTTSSYKSHCDIVVSADNNEAQVIGGNVGHSVTKTKVNLKNGYVNDSKWFTIIKTT
;
A
#
# COMPACT_ATOMS: atom_id res chain seq x y z
N MET A 1 -55.27 -30.45 -3.97
CA MET A 1 -53.85 -30.71 -4.24
C MET A 1 -53.01 -29.49 -4.67
N LYS A 2 -53.54 -28.29 -4.95
CA LYS A 2 -52.77 -27.13 -5.45
C LYS A 2 -52.12 -26.25 -4.34
N LYS A 3 -52.49 -26.38 -3.05
CA LYS A 3 -51.91 -25.58 -1.94
C LYS A 3 -50.54 -26.05 -1.43
N SER A 4 -50.24 -27.34 -1.56
CA SER A 4 -49.00 -27.95 -1.03
C SER A 4 -47.74 -27.51 -1.80
N TYR A 5 -47.82 -27.37 -3.13
CA TYR A 5 -46.70 -27.01 -3.96
C TYR A 5 -46.21 -25.56 -3.76
N LYS A 6 -47.14 -24.60 -3.52
CA LYS A 6 -46.76 -23.20 -3.28
C LYS A 6 -45.93 -23.03 -1.99
N LEU A 7 -46.25 -23.81 -0.96
CA LEU A 7 -45.53 -23.76 0.31
C LEU A 7 -44.13 -24.38 0.16
N TYR A 8 -44.02 -25.47 -0.59
CA TYR A 8 -42.74 -26.14 -0.83
C TYR A 8 -41.75 -25.25 -1.60
N TYR A 9 -42.19 -24.59 -2.68
CA TYR A 9 -41.35 -23.66 -3.44
C TYR A 9 -40.97 -22.39 -2.61
N ALA A 10 -41.82 -21.92 -1.73
CA ALA A 10 -41.50 -20.80 -0.84
C ALA A 10 -40.41 -21.19 0.17
N ILE A 11 -40.47 -22.38 0.76
CA ILE A 11 -39.48 -22.86 1.74
C ILE A 11 -38.13 -23.13 1.06
N VAL A 12 -38.11 -23.75 -0.14
CA VAL A 12 -36.88 -23.97 -0.90
C VAL A 12 -36.25 -22.65 -1.35
N GLY A 13 -37.07 -21.66 -1.78
CA GLY A 13 -36.58 -20.34 -2.14
C GLY A 13 -35.91 -19.60 -0.98
N VAL A 14 -36.52 -19.62 0.22
CA VAL A 14 -35.96 -18.97 1.42
C VAL A 14 -34.66 -19.65 1.85
N ALA A 15 -34.60 -20.99 1.84
CA ALA A 15 -33.38 -21.73 2.19
C ALA A 15 -32.23 -21.44 1.21
N ALA A 16 -32.51 -21.34 -0.10
CA ALA A 16 -31.52 -20.97 -1.10
C ALA A 16 -30.99 -19.53 -0.90
N ILE A 17 -31.87 -18.56 -0.60
CA ILE A 17 -31.48 -17.17 -0.33
C ILE A 17 -30.63 -17.09 0.93
N LEU A 18 -31.00 -17.75 2.01
CA LEU A 18 -30.22 -17.81 3.25
C LEU A 18 -28.86 -18.47 3.03
N GLY A 19 -28.79 -19.54 2.23
CA GLY A 19 -27.53 -20.19 1.85
C GLY A 19 -26.59 -19.25 1.08
N ILE A 20 -27.11 -18.48 0.12
CA ILE A 20 -26.34 -17.51 -0.66
C ILE A 20 -25.82 -16.37 0.25
N VAL A 21 -26.65 -15.83 1.15
CA VAL A 21 -26.23 -14.80 2.09
C VAL A 21 -25.13 -15.31 3.03
N PHE A 22 -25.26 -16.52 3.56
CA PHE A 22 -24.27 -17.12 4.45
C PHE A 22 -22.92 -17.37 3.75
N ILE A 23 -22.94 -17.82 2.48
CA ILE A 23 -21.73 -18.00 1.67
C ILE A 23 -21.09 -16.66 1.37
N ALA A 24 -21.85 -15.64 1.01
CA ALA A 24 -21.36 -14.28 0.72
C ALA A 24 -20.68 -13.65 1.95
N ASP A 25 -21.27 -13.78 3.15
CA ASP A 25 -20.70 -13.31 4.41
C ASP A 25 -19.41 -14.06 4.77
N LYS A 26 -19.36 -15.38 4.55
CA LYS A 26 -18.16 -16.18 4.78
C LYS A 26 -17.01 -15.80 3.84
N ILE A 27 -17.30 -15.54 2.57
CA ILE A 27 -16.32 -15.06 1.58
C ILE A 27 -15.83 -13.66 1.96
N LYS A 28 -16.71 -12.74 2.31
CA LYS A 28 -16.39 -11.38 2.73
C LYS A 28 -15.52 -11.36 3.99
N ASN A 29 -15.83 -12.17 4.98
CA ASN A 29 -15.05 -12.30 6.21
C ASN A 29 -13.67 -12.90 5.95
N LYS A 30 -13.55 -13.91 5.07
CA LYS A 30 -12.27 -14.49 4.66
C LYS A 30 -11.41 -13.47 3.90
N SER A 31 -12.00 -12.68 3.00
CA SER A 31 -11.29 -11.61 2.28
C SER A 31 -10.79 -10.52 3.23
N LYS A 32 -11.64 -10.06 4.17
CA LYS A 32 -11.29 -9.07 5.19
C LYS A 32 -10.17 -9.55 6.13
N SER A 33 -10.19 -10.82 6.53
CA SER A 33 -9.14 -11.45 7.34
C SER A 33 -7.81 -11.52 6.56
N LYS A 34 -7.84 -11.91 5.28
CA LYS A 34 -6.66 -11.96 4.41
C LYS A 34 -6.05 -10.57 4.22
N GLY A 35 -6.85 -9.54 3.98
CA GLY A 35 -6.40 -8.16 3.87
C GLY A 35 -5.74 -7.67 5.17
N LYS A 36 -6.33 -7.95 6.32
CA LYS A 36 -5.75 -7.60 7.63
C LYS A 36 -4.41 -8.30 7.88
N GLY A 37 -4.28 -9.56 7.46
CA GLY A 37 -3.02 -10.32 7.54
C GLY A 37 -1.93 -9.71 6.66
N PHE A 38 -2.26 -9.36 5.42
CA PHE A 38 -1.35 -8.70 4.49
C PHE A 38 -0.83 -7.37 5.05
N ARG A 39 -1.71 -6.50 5.56
CA ARG A 39 -1.33 -5.18 6.10
C ARG A 39 -0.39 -5.29 7.30
N LYS A 40 -0.65 -6.23 8.22
CA LYS A 40 0.26 -6.50 9.34
C LYS A 40 1.63 -6.98 8.85
N ASN A 41 1.65 -7.86 7.85
CA ASN A 41 2.89 -8.37 7.28
C ASN A 41 3.68 -7.26 6.59
N LEU A 42 3.00 -6.36 5.87
CA LEU A 42 3.59 -5.20 5.21
C LEU A 42 4.31 -4.30 6.23
N ALA A 43 3.63 -3.93 7.32
CA ALA A 43 4.21 -3.14 8.39
C ALA A 43 5.40 -3.86 9.06
N LYS A 44 5.27 -5.17 9.33
CA LYS A 44 6.35 -5.98 9.92
C LYS A 44 7.60 -6.01 9.04
N ILE A 45 7.45 -6.16 7.72
CA ILE A 45 8.58 -6.17 6.80
C ILE A 45 9.21 -4.79 6.71
N ALA A 46 8.41 -3.70 6.68
CA ALA A 46 8.94 -2.34 6.70
C ALA A 46 9.74 -2.06 7.99
N GLU A 47 9.25 -2.49 9.15
CA GLU A 47 9.97 -2.38 10.43
C GLU A 47 11.28 -3.18 10.43
N LYS A 48 11.26 -4.39 9.85
CA LYS A 48 12.48 -5.18 9.69
C LYS A 48 13.51 -4.47 8.82
N GLU A 49 13.09 -3.91 7.68
CA GLU A 49 13.99 -3.14 6.82
C GLU A 49 14.58 -1.93 7.58
N TYR A 50 13.77 -1.20 8.34
CA TYR A 50 14.24 -0.10 9.16
C TYR A 50 15.31 -0.54 10.19
N ALA A 51 15.12 -1.68 10.84
CA ALA A 51 16.10 -2.26 11.74
C ALA A 51 17.38 -2.72 11.01
N ASP A 52 17.26 -3.36 9.84
CA ASP A 52 18.38 -3.80 9.02
C ASP A 52 19.26 -2.60 8.55
N TRP A 53 18.67 -1.41 8.42
CA TRP A 53 19.34 -0.15 8.15
C TRP A 53 19.82 0.58 9.43
N ASN A 54 19.96 -0.17 10.53
CA ASN A 54 20.37 0.36 11.84
C ASN A 54 19.57 1.61 12.22
N PHE A 55 18.23 1.51 12.11
CA PHE A 55 17.29 2.57 12.49
C PHE A 55 17.57 3.92 11.80
N GLY A 56 17.98 3.86 10.52
CA GLY A 56 18.28 5.05 9.70
C GLY A 56 19.72 5.56 9.80
N ASN A 57 20.57 4.94 10.60
CA ASN A 57 21.95 5.37 10.80
C ASN A 57 22.89 4.88 9.70
N THR A 58 22.63 3.70 9.10
CA THR A 58 23.46 3.17 8.00
C THR A 58 23.07 3.89 6.68
N LYS A 59 24.08 4.29 5.90
CA LYS A 59 23.86 5.04 4.64
C LYS A 59 24.01 4.15 3.43
N GLU A 60 23.38 4.55 2.32
CA GLU A 60 23.37 3.82 1.05
C GLU A 60 24.76 3.57 0.45
N THR A 61 25.77 4.36 0.84
CA THR A 61 27.18 4.19 0.43
C THR A 61 27.92 3.12 1.22
N SER A 62 27.32 2.58 2.29
CA SER A 62 27.90 1.51 3.08
C SER A 62 27.97 0.20 2.28
N ILE A 63 29.15 -0.44 2.21
CA ILE A 63 29.37 -1.71 1.51
C ILE A 63 28.37 -2.78 1.97
N SER A 64 28.03 -2.81 3.27
CA SER A 64 27.05 -3.75 3.84
C SER A 64 25.66 -3.61 3.23
N MET A 65 25.31 -2.48 2.63
CA MET A 65 23.99 -2.23 2.04
C MET A 65 23.92 -2.52 0.54
N TYR A 66 25.03 -2.80 -0.14
CA TYR A 66 25.05 -3.04 -1.58
C TYR A 66 24.10 -4.15 -2.02
N GLN A 67 24.16 -5.30 -1.35
CA GLN A 67 23.26 -6.42 -1.68
C GLN A 67 21.79 -6.08 -1.42
N ARG A 68 21.51 -5.35 -0.33
CA ARG A 68 20.14 -4.92 -0.03
C ARG A 68 19.59 -3.96 -1.08
N LEU A 69 20.38 -2.99 -1.52
CA LEU A 69 20.01 -2.08 -2.60
C LEU A 69 19.83 -2.84 -3.92
N ALA A 70 20.69 -3.81 -4.22
CA ALA A 70 20.52 -4.68 -5.38
C ALA A 70 19.19 -5.45 -5.34
N ASP A 71 18.76 -5.94 -4.18
CA ASP A 71 17.49 -6.63 -4.01
C ASP A 71 16.28 -5.70 -4.24
N TYR A 72 16.37 -4.43 -3.82
CA TYR A 72 15.33 -3.42 -4.13
C TYR A 72 15.21 -3.21 -5.63
N TRP A 73 16.33 -3.04 -6.35
CA TRP A 73 16.34 -2.82 -7.80
C TRP A 73 15.85 -4.06 -8.57
N LYS A 74 16.25 -5.25 -8.18
CA LYS A 74 15.74 -6.52 -8.75
C LYS A 74 14.22 -6.64 -8.60
N SER A 75 13.64 -6.10 -7.53
CA SER A 75 12.20 -6.16 -7.31
C SER A 75 11.39 -5.40 -8.35
N VAL A 76 12.01 -4.43 -9.03
CA VAL A 76 11.42 -3.63 -10.11
C VAL A 76 11.96 -3.97 -11.50
N GLY A 77 12.71 -5.08 -11.61
CA GLY A 77 13.22 -5.62 -12.89
C GLY A 77 14.53 -4.99 -13.36
N TRP A 78 15.27 -4.28 -12.51
CA TRP A 78 16.57 -3.72 -12.87
C TRP A 78 17.71 -4.69 -12.54
N GLY A 79 18.71 -4.78 -13.45
CA GLY A 79 19.99 -5.43 -13.17
C GLY A 79 20.85 -4.59 -12.20
N THR A 80 21.81 -5.26 -11.57
CA THR A 80 22.71 -4.61 -10.59
C THR A 80 23.87 -3.84 -11.23
N SER A 81 24.10 -4.00 -12.55
CA SER A 81 25.22 -3.37 -13.27
C SER A 81 24.93 -1.92 -13.71
N SER A 82 23.69 -1.46 -13.64
CA SER A 82 23.26 -0.18 -14.22
C SER A 82 23.00 0.93 -13.20
N TRP A 83 23.35 0.74 -11.93
CA TRP A 83 23.13 1.74 -10.89
C TRP A 83 24.29 1.77 -9.88
N THR A 84 24.50 2.95 -9.28
CA THR A 84 25.36 3.12 -8.11
C THR A 84 24.52 3.74 -6.97
N PRO A 85 24.86 3.48 -5.70
CA PRO A 85 24.06 3.93 -4.55
C PRO A 85 23.70 5.42 -4.57
N SER A 86 24.61 6.28 -5.00
CA SER A 86 24.42 7.74 -4.99
C SER A 86 23.79 8.31 -6.28
N SER A 87 23.60 7.50 -7.33
CA SER A 87 23.23 8.03 -8.66
C SER A 87 21.73 7.99 -8.95
N VAL A 88 20.97 7.07 -8.36
CA VAL A 88 19.56 6.87 -8.68
C VAL A 88 18.72 6.76 -7.40
N PRO A 89 17.67 7.58 -7.25
CA PRO A 89 16.77 7.50 -6.10
C PRO A 89 16.06 6.14 -6.04
N TRP A 90 16.28 5.38 -4.97
CA TRP A 90 15.77 4.01 -4.81
C TRP A 90 14.51 3.88 -3.94
N SER A 91 13.91 4.99 -3.52
CA SER A 91 12.75 4.98 -2.62
C SER A 91 11.55 4.20 -3.17
N ALA A 92 11.24 4.31 -4.47
CA ALA A 92 10.14 3.57 -5.08
C ALA A 92 10.45 2.07 -5.25
N ALA A 93 11.71 1.73 -5.51
CA ALA A 93 12.18 0.35 -5.53
C ALA A 93 12.07 -0.31 -4.13
N PHE A 94 12.40 0.43 -3.07
CA PHE A 94 12.18 0.00 -1.68
C PHE A 94 10.70 -0.32 -1.41
N ILE A 95 9.77 0.59 -1.71
CA ILE A 95 8.33 0.36 -1.55
C ILE A 95 7.88 -0.89 -2.32
N SER A 96 8.33 -1.03 -3.56
CA SER A 96 8.01 -2.17 -4.43
C SER A 96 8.53 -3.48 -3.84
N PHE A 97 9.75 -3.48 -3.30
CA PHE A 97 10.36 -4.63 -2.64
C PHE A 97 9.54 -5.06 -1.41
N VAL A 98 9.25 -4.12 -0.50
CA VAL A 98 8.51 -4.42 0.73
C VAL A 98 7.12 -4.97 0.43
N LEU A 99 6.39 -4.36 -0.52
CA LEU A 99 5.08 -4.84 -0.96
C LEU A 99 5.15 -6.24 -1.58
N LYS A 100 6.12 -6.49 -2.45
CA LYS A 100 6.34 -7.82 -3.06
C LYS A 100 6.65 -8.88 -2.02
N LYS A 101 7.55 -8.60 -1.07
CA LYS A 101 7.88 -9.49 0.06
C LYS A 101 6.68 -9.73 0.98
N SER A 102 5.77 -8.78 1.09
CA SER A 102 4.55 -8.90 1.90
C SER A 102 3.45 -9.74 1.23
N GLY A 103 3.62 -10.10 -0.05
CA GLY A 103 2.65 -10.90 -0.79
C GLY A 103 1.62 -10.08 -1.57
N ALA A 104 1.96 -8.85 -2.02
CA ALA A 104 1.08 -8.00 -2.83
C ALA A 104 0.64 -8.65 -4.16
N GLY A 105 1.43 -9.62 -4.66
CA GLY A 105 1.15 -10.30 -5.92
C GLY A 105 1.11 -9.31 -7.10
N ASN A 106 0.35 -9.67 -8.14
CA ASN A 106 0.20 -8.84 -9.34
C ASN A 106 -0.76 -7.66 -9.14
N GLY A 107 -1.43 -7.55 -7.98
CA GLY A 107 -2.32 -6.43 -7.68
C GLY A 107 -1.57 -5.11 -7.52
N PHE A 108 -0.32 -5.13 -7.06
CA PHE A 108 0.51 -3.94 -6.95
C PHE A 108 1.42 -3.79 -8.16
N LYS A 109 1.39 -2.62 -8.79
CA LYS A 109 2.21 -2.31 -9.95
C LYS A 109 3.61 -1.83 -9.54
N SER A 110 4.49 -2.77 -9.17
CA SER A 110 5.88 -2.48 -8.79
C SER A 110 6.59 -1.60 -9.82
N SER A 111 7.33 -0.59 -9.35
CA SER A 111 8.02 0.37 -10.21
C SER A 111 9.15 1.08 -9.48
N SER A 112 10.16 1.52 -10.21
CA SER A 112 11.19 2.48 -9.76
C SER A 112 10.68 3.93 -9.66
N SER A 113 9.40 4.18 -9.98
CA SER A 113 8.75 5.50 -9.90
C SER A 113 7.48 5.42 -9.06
N HIS A 114 7.40 6.22 -7.99
CA HIS A 114 6.22 6.32 -7.14
C HIS A 114 4.97 6.76 -7.91
N SER A 115 5.09 7.74 -8.82
CA SER A 115 3.95 8.23 -9.58
C SER A 115 3.29 7.16 -10.44
N LYS A 116 4.01 6.10 -10.85
CA LYS A 116 3.46 5.02 -11.66
C LYS A 116 2.43 4.19 -10.89
N TYR A 117 2.76 3.75 -9.68
CA TYR A 117 1.81 2.98 -8.88
C TYR A 117 0.77 3.85 -8.15
N ILE A 118 1.06 5.14 -7.88
CA ILE A 118 0.05 6.08 -7.39
C ILE A 118 -1.06 6.23 -8.43
N ARG A 119 -0.71 6.53 -9.69
CA ARG A 119 -1.68 6.67 -10.79
C ARG A 119 -2.46 5.39 -11.06
N ASP A 120 -1.79 4.23 -11.00
CA ASP A 120 -2.45 2.93 -11.13
C ASP A 120 -3.51 2.74 -10.02
N ALA A 121 -3.18 3.06 -8.78
CA ALA A 121 -4.12 2.98 -7.65
C ALA A 121 -5.28 3.99 -7.76
N VAL A 122 -5.05 5.18 -8.35
CA VAL A 122 -6.12 6.14 -8.68
C VAL A 122 -7.05 5.56 -9.75
N ILE A 123 -6.51 4.95 -10.81
CA ILE A 123 -7.28 4.28 -11.87
C ILE A 123 -8.11 3.15 -11.27
N ASN A 124 -7.52 2.30 -10.42
CA ASN A 124 -8.22 1.20 -9.77
C ASN A 124 -9.42 1.67 -8.94
N ARG A 125 -9.29 2.81 -8.25
CA ARG A 125 -10.40 3.41 -7.53
C ARG A 125 -11.48 3.95 -8.49
N LYS A 126 -11.09 4.75 -9.49
CA LYS A 126 -12.01 5.40 -10.42
C LYS A 126 -12.81 4.39 -11.23
N SER A 127 -12.19 3.30 -11.66
CA SER A 127 -12.85 2.19 -12.37
C SER A 127 -13.63 1.25 -11.45
N ASN A 128 -13.54 1.42 -10.15
CA ASN A 128 -14.15 0.56 -9.13
C ASN A 128 -13.92 -0.94 -9.34
N ASN A 129 -12.76 -1.30 -9.90
CA ASN A 129 -12.38 -2.69 -10.12
C ASN A 129 -12.09 -3.44 -8.80
N SER A 130 -11.83 -4.74 -8.88
CA SER A 130 -11.55 -5.60 -7.72
C SER A 130 -10.13 -5.51 -7.18
N ASN A 131 -9.27 -4.64 -7.75
CA ASN A 131 -7.90 -4.48 -7.27
C ASN A 131 -7.90 -3.92 -5.83
N PRO A 132 -7.15 -4.53 -4.88
CA PRO A 132 -7.10 -4.09 -3.49
C PRO A 132 -6.35 -2.76 -3.29
N PHE A 133 -5.48 -2.38 -4.24
CA PHE A 133 -4.70 -1.14 -4.16
C PHE A 133 -5.48 0.01 -4.80
N LYS A 134 -6.11 0.85 -3.96
CA LYS A 134 -6.92 1.99 -4.38
C LYS A 134 -6.44 3.26 -3.69
N ALA A 135 -6.19 4.32 -4.47
CA ALA A 135 -5.79 5.62 -3.94
C ALA A 135 -7.00 6.49 -3.59
N TYR A 136 -6.86 7.30 -2.56
CA TYR A 136 -7.85 8.23 -2.03
C TYR A 136 -7.20 9.58 -1.72
N LYS A 137 -7.95 10.68 -1.80
CA LYS A 137 -7.49 11.95 -1.27
C LYS A 137 -7.32 11.85 0.26
N ILE A 138 -6.45 12.65 0.82
CA ILE A 138 -6.05 12.55 2.24
C ILE A 138 -7.20 12.76 3.23
N ASN A 139 -8.28 13.43 2.80
CA ASN A 139 -9.47 13.71 3.61
C ASN A 139 -10.63 12.71 3.39
N GLU A 140 -10.45 11.69 2.54
CA GLU A 140 -11.54 10.75 2.21
C GLU A 140 -11.48 9.46 3.02
N LYS A 141 -10.30 9.08 3.51
CA LYS A 141 -10.10 7.86 4.29
C LYS A 141 -9.17 8.11 5.46
N LYS A 142 -9.47 7.48 6.60
CA LYS A 142 -8.55 7.43 7.73
C LYS A 142 -7.31 6.63 7.36
N VAL A 143 -6.18 7.06 7.90
CA VAL A 143 -4.90 6.35 7.81
C VAL A 143 -4.94 5.11 8.69
N GLU A 144 -4.46 4.00 8.19
CA GLU A 144 -4.39 2.74 8.91
C GLU A 144 -3.05 2.05 8.63
N VAL A 145 -2.61 1.19 9.55
CA VAL A 145 -1.40 0.37 9.39
C VAL A 145 -1.44 -0.40 8.08
N GLY A 146 -0.36 -0.35 7.30
CA GLY A 146 -0.22 -0.99 6.00
C GLY A 146 -0.69 -0.15 4.82
N ASP A 147 -1.21 1.08 5.03
CA ASP A 147 -1.45 2.03 3.94
C ASP A 147 -0.12 2.62 3.45
N LEU A 148 -0.13 3.19 2.24
CA LEU A 148 0.93 4.09 1.79
C LEU A 148 0.41 5.53 1.87
N VAL A 149 1.20 6.45 2.40
CA VAL A 149 0.96 7.89 2.30
C VAL A 149 1.95 8.50 1.33
N CYS A 150 1.49 9.38 0.44
CA CYS A 150 2.32 9.87 -0.65
C CYS A 150 2.27 11.39 -0.81
N TYR A 151 3.42 11.99 -1.14
CA TYR A 151 3.57 13.42 -1.42
C TYR A 151 4.30 13.70 -2.73
N ALA A 152 4.03 14.86 -3.33
CA ALA A 152 4.70 15.34 -4.51
C ALA A 152 6.03 16.04 -4.15
N ARG A 153 7.05 15.84 -4.99
CA ARG A 153 8.36 16.53 -4.91
C ARG A 153 8.51 17.61 -5.99
N GLN A 154 7.39 18.07 -6.54
CA GLN A 154 7.30 19.18 -7.50
C GLN A 154 5.96 19.87 -7.36
N SER A 155 5.88 21.14 -7.81
CA SER A 155 4.64 21.92 -7.82
C SER A 155 3.65 21.43 -8.89
N GLY A 156 2.38 21.82 -8.75
CA GLY A 156 1.32 21.53 -9.74
C GLY A 156 0.85 20.08 -9.78
N VAL A 157 1.23 19.25 -8.81
CA VAL A 157 0.81 17.84 -8.72
C VAL A 157 -0.29 17.70 -7.68
N GLY A 158 -1.35 16.98 -8.07
CA GLY A 158 -2.45 16.59 -7.19
C GLY A 158 -2.94 15.19 -7.48
N TYR A 159 -4.00 14.80 -6.78
CA TYR A 159 -4.61 13.47 -6.87
C TYR A 159 -5.00 13.06 -8.31
N ASP A 160 -5.46 14.03 -9.12
CA ASP A 160 -5.95 13.79 -10.47
C ASP A 160 -4.88 13.92 -11.57
N THR A 161 -3.60 14.14 -11.20
CA THR A 161 -2.50 14.28 -12.16
C THR A 161 -2.25 12.95 -12.88
N THR A 162 -2.36 12.94 -14.22
CA THR A 162 -2.22 11.75 -15.07
C THR A 162 -0.83 11.58 -15.68
N SER A 163 -0.06 12.65 -15.82
CA SER A 163 1.33 12.61 -16.30
C SER A 163 2.28 11.99 -15.27
N SER A 164 3.53 11.73 -15.63
CA SER A 164 4.57 11.32 -14.67
C SER A 164 5.06 12.53 -13.87
N TYR A 165 5.36 12.34 -12.60
CA TYR A 165 5.83 13.39 -11.68
C TYR A 165 6.77 12.85 -10.62
N LYS A 166 7.61 13.74 -10.07
CA LYS A 166 8.46 13.42 -8.92
C LYS A 166 7.62 13.34 -7.66
N SER A 167 7.70 12.21 -6.94
CA SER A 167 6.91 11.95 -5.73
C SER A 167 7.64 11.01 -4.78
N HIS A 168 7.06 10.83 -3.60
CA HIS A 168 7.53 9.89 -2.60
C HIS A 168 6.35 9.25 -1.89
N CYS A 169 6.50 8.01 -1.43
CA CYS A 169 5.52 7.32 -0.59
C CYS A 169 6.24 6.63 0.55
N ASP A 170 5.58 6.59 1.70
CA ASP A 170 6.00 5.88 2.90
C ASP A 170 4.94 4.88 3.34
N ILE A 171 5.36 3.80 4.01
CA ILE A 171 4.49 2.74 4.53
C ILE A 171 4.09 3.08 5.95
N VAL A 172 2.79 3.10 6.24
CA VAL A 172 2.26 3.30 7.59
C VAL A 172 2.49 2.04 8.43
N VAL A 173 3.22 2.18 9.54
CA VAL A 173 3.56 1.08 10.45
C VAL A 173 2.82 1.16 11.78
N SER A 174 2.42 2.34 12.20
CA SER A 174 1.44 2.57 13.27
C SER A 174 0.61 3.80 13.00
N ALA A 175 -0.61 3.86 13.53
CA ALA A 175 -1.48 5.03 13.42
C ALA A 175 -2.50 5.04 14.57
N ASP A 176 -2.78 6.25 15.07
CA ASP A 176 -3.89 6.57 15.96
C ASP A 176 -4.72 7.74 15.39
N ASN A 177 -5.46 8.47 16.24
CA ASN A 177 -6.25 9.62 15.77
C ASN A 177 -5.43 10.89 15.51
N ASN A 178 -4.21 11.00 16.03
CA ASN A 178 -3.40 12.22 16.04
C ASN A 178 -2.11 12.09 15.22
N GLU A 179 -1.56 10.88 15.12
CA GLU A 179 -0.26 10.64 14.51
C GLU A 179 -0.22 9.28 13.79
N ALA A 180 0.54 9.20 12.70
CA ALA A 180 1.00 7.95 12.11
C ALA A 180 2.52 7.91 12.06
N GLN A 181 3.10 6.74 12.35
CA GLN A 181 4.50 6.45 12.08
C GLN A 181 4.61 5.82 10.70
N VAL A 182 5.52 6.32 9.89
CA VAL A 182 5.71 5.85 8.52
C VAL A 182 7.18 5.52 8.24
N ILE A 183 7.43 4.53 7.40
CA ILE A 183 8.78 4.12 6.99
C ILE A 183 8.94 4.31 5.49
N GLY A 184 9.99 5.02 5.11
CA GLY A 184 10.39 5.29 3.72
C GLY A 184 11.83 4.90 3.43
N GLY A 185 12.06 4.47 2.19
CA GLY A 185 13.41 4.24 1.67
C GLY A 185 13.99 5.50 1.01
N ASN A 186 15.31 5.63 1.04
CA ASN A 186 16.06 6.77 0.52
C ASN A 186 15.62 8.11 1.15
N VAL A 187 15.32 8.09 2.43
CA VAL A 187 15.08 9.27 3.24
C VAL A 187 16.34 9.55 4.05
N GLY A 188 17.05 10.66 3.75
CA GLY A 188 18.37 10.93 4.31
C GLY A 188 19.42 9.86 3.95
N HIS A 189 19.33 9.28 2.73
CA HIS A 189 20.21 8.23 2.22
C HIS A 189 20.14 6.90 3.01
N SER A 190 18.98 6.62 3.64
CA SER A 190 18.75 5.45 4.47
C SER A 190 17.29 4.99 4.39
N VAL A 191 16.93 3.93 5.11
CA VAL A 191 15.54 3.63 5.47
C VAL A 191 15.26 4.27 6.80
N THR A 192 14.30 5.19 6.85
CA THR A 192 14.00 5.98 8.05
C THR A 192 12.54 5.89 8.43
N LYS A 193 12.29 6.10 9.73
CA LYS A 193 10.94 6.23 10.30
C LYS A 193 10.67 7.69 10.64
N THR A 194 9.55 8.21 10.17
CA THR A 194 9.12 9.59 10.39
C THR A 194 7.65 9.64 10.81
N LYS A 195 7.17 10.83 11.16
CA LYS A 195 5.81 11.08 11.62
C LYS A 195 4.98 11.78 10.55
N VAL A 196 3.68 11.45 10.53
CA VAL A 196 2.65 12.17 9.78
C VAL A 196 1.59 12.65 10.77
N ASN A 197 1.34 13.95 10.80
CA ASN A 197 0.30 14.51 11.67
C ASN A 197 -1.09 14.14 11.15
N LEU A 198 -1.94 13.68 12.05
CA LEU A 198 -3.33 13.33 11.78
C LEU A 198 -4.26 14.21 12.62
N LYS A 199 -5.50 14.35 12.13
CA LYS A 199 -6.64 14.90 12.89
C LYS A 199 -7.81 13.95 12.72
N ASN A 200 -8.27 13.38 13.83
CA ASN A 200 -9.33 12.36 13.83
C ASN A 200 -9.02 11.15 12.92
N GLY A 201 -7.73 10.82 12.74
CA GLY A 201 -7.25 9.74 11.88
C GLY A 201 -7.06 10.11 10.40
N TYR A 202 -7.37 11.33 9.98
CA TYR A 202 -7.12 11.84 8.62
C TYR A 202 -5.80 12.62 8.58
N VAL A 203 -5.09 12.58 7.45
CA VAL A 203 -3.87 13.36 7.28
C VAL A 203 -4.16 14.85 7.44
N ASN A 204 -3.44 15.51 8.34
CA ASN A 204 -3.54 16.93 8.65
C ASN A 204 -2.22 17.64 8.36
N ASP A 205 -1.73 17.49 7.14
CA ASP A 205 -0.49 18.09 6.66
C ASP A 205 -0.57 18.24 5.14
N SER A 206 -0.48 19.48 4.65
CA SER A 206 -0.59 19.85 3.24
C SER A 206 0.53 19.29 2.33
N LYS A 207 1.61 18.79 2.91
CA LYS A 207 2.67 18.07 2.19
C LYS A 207 2.13 16.86 1.44
N TRP A 208 1.18 16.13 2.03
CA TRP A 208 0.64 14.88 1.51
C TRP A 208 -0.59 15.13 0.63
N PHE A 209 -0.79 14.35 -0.40
CA PHE A 209 -1.96 14.52 -1.29
C PHE A 209 -2.79 13.26 -1.49
N THR A 210 -2.24 12.07 -1.21
CA THR A 210 -2.96 10.82 -1.41
C THR A 210 -2.55 9.72 -0.43
N ILE A 211 -3.50 8.83 -0.15
CA ILE A 211 -3.34 7.59 0.61
C ILE A 211 -3.68 6.44 -0.32
N ILE A 212 -2.82 5.42 -0.40
CA ILE A 212 -3.14 4.16 -1.09
C ILE A 212 -3.55 3.15 -0.03
N LYS A 213 -4.82 2.74 -0.05
CA LYS A 213 -5.32 1.60 0.72
C LYS A 213 -4.82 0.32 0.08
N THR A 214 -4.48 -0.67 0.90
CA THR A 214 -3.84 -1.91 0.46
C THR A 214 -4.72 -3.16 0.66
N THR A 215 -6.03 -2.95 0.73
CA THR A 215 -7.04 -4.02 0.94
C THR A 215 -8.31 -3.77 0.15
#